data_078d1f30d4b9d486698e44098c6bf4c5
#
_entry.id   078d1f30d4b9d486698e44098c6bf4c5
#
_cell.length_a   1.000
_cell.length_b   1.000
_cell.length_c   1.000
_cell.angle_alpha   90.00
_cell.angle_beta   90.00
_cell.angle_gamma   90.00
#
_symmetry.space_group_name_H-M   'P 1'
#
loop_
_entity.id
_entity.type
_entity.pdbx_description
1 polymer ?
#
loop_
_entity_poly.entity_id
_entity_poly.type
_entity_poly.pdbx_seq_one_letter_code
_entity_poly.pdbx_strand_id
1 'polypeptide(L)'
;MAKKEVKSKTINIKNKRASFDFTLFDDYTAGIVLTGTEIKSIRQGKASLVDTFCFVHNGEVWVKNMYIAHYEQGSYNNHVERRERKLLLNRREIRKIQQTVKQPGFSIVPTLLYINENGLAKLDISIARGKKEYDKRETMKEKEDRRQMDRAFKKGY
;
A
#
# COMPACT_ATOMS: atom_id res chain seq x y z
N MET A 1 9.38 -27.08 -26.44
CA MET A 1 8.05 -26.76 -25.87
C MET A 1 8.10 -25.38 -25.26
N ALA A 2 7.38 -24.44 -25.81
CA ALA A 2 7.22 -23.14 -25.17
C ALA A 2 6.49 -23.35 -23.83
N LYS A 3 7.17 -23.10 -22.73
CA LYS A 3 6.50 -22.93 -21.44
C LYS A 3 5.53 -21.77 -21.64
N LYS A 4 4.24 -22.04 -21.66
CA LYS A 4 3.26 -20.99 -21.47
C LYS A 4 3.67 -20.31 -20.17
N GLU A 5 4.21 -19.10 -20.29
CA GLU A 5 4.31 -18.21 -19.14
C GLU A 5 2.89 -18.07 -18.62
N VAL A 6 2.59 -18.79 -17.56
CA VAL A 6 1.45 -18.47 -16.73
C VAL A 6 1.73 -17.06 -16.25
N LYS A 7 1.14 -16.07 -16.90
CA LYS A 7 1.09 -14.71 -16.36
C LYS A 7 0.48 -14.89 -14.99
N SER A 8 1.33 -15.01 -13.98
CA SER A 8 0.91 -14.97 -12.61
C SER A 8 0.06 -13.70 -12.52
N LYS A 9 -1.19 -13.84 -12.14
CA LYS A 9 -2.02 -12.68 -11.83
C LYS A 9 -1.22 -11.88 -10.84
N THR A 10 -0.61 -10.80 -11.29
CA THR A 10 0.17 -9.90 -10.45
C THR A 10 -0.79 -9.36 -9.41
N ILE A 11 -0.61 -9.80 -8.18
CA ILE A 11 -1.39 -9.31 -7.05
C ILE A 11 -0.94 -7.89 -6.77
N ASN A 12 -1.84 -6.95 -7.01
CA ASN A 12 -1.64 -5.52 -6.76
C ASN A 12 -2.81 -4.99 -5.95
N ILE A 13 -2.59 -4.76 -4.68
CA ILE A 13 -3.59 -4.20 -3.78
C ILE A 13 -3.25 -2.74 -3.56
N LYS A 14 -4.04 -1.85 -4.16
CA LYS A 14 -3.82 -0.40 -4.11
C LYS A 14 -4.57 0.24 -2.96
N ASN A 15 -3.95 1.24 -2.36
CA ASN A 15 -4.63 2.16 -1.45
C ASN A 15 -5.19 3.34 -2.25
N LYS A 16 -6.42 3.21 -2.70
CA LYS A 16 -7.06 4.21 -3.57
C LYS A 16 -7.27 5.55 -2.89
N ARG A 17 -7.40 5.58 -1.57
CA ARG A 17 -7.63 6.81 -0.82
C ARG A 17 -6.36 7.57 -0.47
N ALA A 18 -5.19 6.96 -0.58
CA ALA A 18 -3.93 7.60 -0.20
C ALA A 18 -3.70 8.89 -0.98
N SER A 19 -3.87 8.87 -2.30
CA SER A 19 -3.70 10.05 -3.14
C SER A 19 -4.83 11.08 -3.00
N PHE A 20 -5.98 10.66 -2.52
CA PHE A 20 -7.12 11.56 -2.27
C PHE A 20 -6.97 12.30 -0.94
N ASP A 21 -6.66 11.58 0.13
CA ASP A 21 -6.57 12.14 1.48
C ASP A 21 -5.25 12.84 1.77
N PHE A 22 -4.19 12.48 1.05
CA PHE A 22 -2.82 12.94 1.32
C PHE A 22 -2.14 13.47 0.06
N THR A 23 -1.26 14.44 0.27
CA THR A 23 -0.22 14.76 -0.71
C THR A 23 0.95 13.82 -0.46
N LEU A 24 1.34 13.05 -1.48
CA LEU A 24 2.40 12.07 -1.39
C LEU A 24 3.73 12.69 -1.84
N PHE A 25 4.78 12.40 -1.10
CA PHE A 25 6.14 12.84 -1.38
C PHE A 25 7.02 11.66 -1.75
N ASP A 26 8.10 11.44 -1.03
CA ASP A 26 9.05 10.36 -1.31
C ASP A 26 8.43 8.97 -1.17
N ASP A 27 8.69 8.12 -2.14
CA ASP A 27 8.25 6.72 -2.16
C ASP A 27 9.37 5.78 -1.76
N TYR A 28 9.03 4.74 -1.01
CA TYR A 28 9.94 3.69 -0.60
C TYR A 28 9.30 2.32 -0.82
N THR A 29 10.10 1.34 -1.23
CA THR A 29 9.66 -0.05 -1.32
C THR A 29 10.21 -0.84 -0.14
N ALA A 30 9.31 -1.38 0.67
CA ALA A 30 9.67 -2.15 1.86
C ALA A 30 9.35 -3.63 1.68
N GLY A 31 10.18 -4.51 2.26
CA GLY A 31 9.79 -5.89 2.53
C GLY A 31 8.87 -5.94 3.74
N ILE A 32 8.11 -7.01 3.88
CA ILE A 32 7.20 -7.22 5.01
C ILE A 32 7.52 -8.54 5.70
N VAL A 33 7.60 -8.53 7.02
CA VAL A 33 7.73 -9.76 7.81
C VAL A 33 6.33 -10.37 7.97
N LEU A 34 6.09 -11.48 7.29
CA LEU A 34 4.81 -12.17 7.25
C LEU A 34 4.92 -13.60 7.77
N THR A 35 3.80 -14.12 8.29
CA THR A 35 3.64 -15.54 8.57
C THR A 35 3.23 -16.31 7.30
N GLY A 36 3.29 -17.63 7.33
CA GLY A 36 2.91 -18.46 6.19
C GLY A 36 1.45 -18.29 5.77
N THR A 37 0.53 -18.15 6.72
CA THR A 37 -0.89 -17.94 6.43
C THR A 37 -1.15 -16.54 5.87
N GLU A 38 -0.40 -15.55 6.30
CA GLU A 38 -0.52 -14.18 5.78
C GLU A 38 -0.13 -14.09 4.30
N ILE A 39 1.01 -14.66 3.92
CA ILE A 39 1.46 -14.63 2.51
C ILE A 39 0.50 -15.40 1.60
N LYS A 40 -0.04 -16.52 2.07
CA LYS A 40 -1.02 -17.29 1.31
C LYS A 40 -2.31 -16.52 1.06
N SER A 41 -2.80 -15.78 2.05
CA SER A 41 -3.96 -14.90 1.91
C SER A 41 -3.69 -13.75 0.94
N ILE A 42 -2.52 -13.15 1.00
CA ILE A 42 -2.12 -12.08 0.06
C ILE A 42 -2.07 -12.61 -1.38
N ARG A 43 -1.53 -13.80 -1.60
CA ARG A 43 -1.51 -14.45 -2.92
C ARG A 43 -2.90 -14.68 -3.50
N GLN A 44 -3.91 -14.82 -2.64
CA GLN A 44 -5.31 -14.90 -3.04
C GLN A 44 -5.97 -13.53 -3.22
N GLY A 45 -5.25 -12.45 -3.00
CA GLY A 45 -5.78 -11.09 -3.07
C GLY A 45 -6.66 -10.69 -1.89
N LYS A 46 -6.60 -11.43 -0.79
CA LYS A 46 -7.45 -11.22 0.40
C LYS A 46 -6.76 -10.34 1.43
N ALA A 47 -6.43 -9.12 1.04
CA ALA A 47 -5.87 -8.11 1.93
C ALA A 47 -6.38 -6.72 1.56
N SER A 48 -6.30 -5.78 2.49
CA SER A 48 -6.76 -4.41 2.29
C SER A 48 -5.82 -3.42 2.96
N LEU A 49 -5.61 -2.29 2.31
CA LEU A 49 -4.85 -1.15 2.83
C LEU A 49 -5.75 -0.02 3.33
N VAL A 50 -7.05 -0.26 3.47
CA VAL A 50 -8.01 0.74 3.97
C VAL A 50 -7.66 1.09 5.42
N ASP A 51 -7.59 2.38 5.72
CA ASP A 51 -7.26 2.92 7.05
C ASP A 51 -5.93 2.41 7.63
N THR A 52 -5.00 2.03 6.76
CA THR A 52 -3.68 1.54 7.12
C THR A 52 -2.68 2.68 7.18
N PHE A 53 -1.82 2.66 8.17
CA PHE A 53 -0.72 3.62 8.30
C PHE A 53 0.54 2.95 8.81
N CYS A 54 1.66 3.64 8.64
CA CYS A 54 2.95 3.18 9.13
C CYS A 54 3.47 4.11 10.22
N PHE A 55 4.31 3.59 11.09
CA PHE A 55 4.96 4.36 12.15
C PHE A 55 6.39 3.86 12.38
N VAL A 56 7.20 4.69 13.00
CA VAL A 56 8.57 4.36 13.37
C VAL A 56 8.62 4.08 14.87
N HIS A 57 9.16 2.93 15.23
CA HIS A 57 9.36 2.53 16.61
C HIS A 57 10.70 1.83 16.77
N ASN A 58 11.51 2.29 17.73
CA ASN A 58 12.85 1.73 17.99
C ASN A 58 13.76 1.64 16.76
N GLY A 59 13.73 2.66 15.90
CA GLY A 59 14.54 2.71 14.68
C GLY A 59 14.08 1.75 13.58
N GLU A 60 12.87 1.22 13.68
CA GLU A 60 12.25 0.33 12.70
C GLU A 60 10.91 0.89 12.25
N VAL A 61 10.53 0.58 11.01
CA VAL A 61 9.24 0.99 10.46
C VAL A 61 8.26 -0.18 10.54
N TRP A 62 7.05 0.12 11.03
CA TRP A 62 5.97 -0.84 11.22
C TRP A 62 4.73 -0.39 10.46
N VAL A 63 3.95 -1.35 9.98
CA VAL A 63 2.63 -1.10 9.40
C VAL A 63 1.55 -1.53 10.39
N LYS A 64 0.58 -0.65 10.62
CA LYS A 64 -0.54 -0.88 11.53
C LYS A 64 -1.86 -0.84 10.79
N ASN A 65 -2.76 -1.68 11.24
CA ASN A 65 -4.15 -1.77 10.75
C ASN A 65 -4.29 -2.31 9.32
N MET A 66 -3.23 -2.91 8.76
CA MET A 66 -3.33 -3.61 7.48
C MET A 66 -4.09 -4.91 7.65
N TYR A 67 -5.22 -5.03 6.95
CA TYR A 67 -6.05 -6.22 7.00
C TYR A 67 -5.51 -7.30 6.07
N ILE A 68 -5.30 -8.48 6.61
CA ILE A 68 -5.04 -9.71 5.84
C ILE A 68 -6.01 -10.77 6.34
N ALA A 69 -6.89 -11.26 5.47
CA ALA A 69 -7.90 -12.24 5.84
C ALA A 69 -7.27 -13.54 6.37
N HIS A 70 -7.97 -14.22 7.25
CA HIS A 70 -7.60 -15.57 7.65
C HIS A 70 -7.48 -16.47 6.41
N TYR A 71 -6.47 -17.31 6.40
CA TYR A 71 -6.32 -18.32 5.36
C TYR A 71 -7.29 -19.47 5.66
N GLU A 72 -8.26 -19.71 4.78
CA GLU A 72 -9.35 -20.66 5.01
C GLU A 72 -8.86 -22.10 5.29
N GLN A 73 -7.78 -22.47 4.64
CA GLN A 73 -7.15 -23.79 4.84
C GLN A 73 -6.16 -23.81 6.00
N GLY A 74 -5.95 -22.66 6.65
CA GLY A 74 -5.19 -22.56 7.89
C GLY A 74 -6.04 -23.04 9.05
N SER A 75 -5.49 -23.92 9.87
CA SER A 75 -6.15 -24.39 11.09
C SER A 75 -6.07 -23.33 12.21
N TYR A 76 -6.06 -23.75 13.47
CA TYR A 76 -5.91 -22.88 14.64
C TYR A 76 -4.61 -22.05 14.66
N ASN A 77 -3.64 -22.32 13.78
CA ASN A 77 -2.40 -21.57 13.64
C ASN A 77 -2.52 -20.34 12.74
N ASN A 78 -3.73 -19.87 12.48
CA ASN A 78 -3.96 -18.68 11.66
C ASN A 78 -3.50 -17.40 12.37
N HIS A 79 -3.20 -16.37 11.57
CA HIS A 79 -2.73 -15.09 12.08
C HIS A 79 -3.88 -14.20 12.55
N VAL A 80 -3.55 -13.19 13.35
CA VAL A 80 -4.47 -12.08 13.66
C VAL A 80 -4.57 -11.17 12.42
N GLU A 81 -5.79 -10.88 11.97
CA GLU A 81 -6.07 -10.19 10.72
C GLU A 81 -5.40 -8.82 10.61
N ARG A 82 -5.38 -8.05 11.68
CA ARG A 82 -4.84 -6.69 11.73
C ARG A 82 -3.57 -6.57 12.59
N ARG A 83 -2.77 -7.62 12.61
CA ARG A 83 -1.51 -7.65 13.33
C ARG A 83 -0.56 -6.53 12.86
N GLU A 84 0.14 -5.91 13.78
CA GLU A 84 1.25 -5.02 13.42
C GLU A 84 2.38 -5.82 12.79
N ARG A 85 2.90 -5.35 11.67
CA ARG A 85 3.92 -6.04 10.90
C ARG A 85 5.12 -5.14 10.69
N LYS A 86 6.30 -5.74 10.84
CA LYS A 86 7.56 -5.02 10.60
C LYS A 86 7.83 -4.89 9.12
N LEU A 87 8.27 -3.72 8.72
CA LEU A 87 8.74 -3.43 7.37
C LEU A 87 10.26 -3.49 7.32
N LEU A 88 10.78 -4.03 6.23
CA LEU A 88 12.21 -4.19 6.00
C LEU A 88 12.69 -3.11 5.02
N LEU A 89 13.49 -2.19 5.52
CA LEU A 89 14.07 -1.06 4.80
C LEU A 89 15.54 -0.93 5.13
N ASN A 90 16.29 -0.28 4.24
CA ASN A 90 17.69 0.08 4.50
C ASN A 90 17.78 1.14 5.61
N ARG A 91 18.87 1.11 6.37
CA ARG A 91 19.08 2.09 7.46
C ARG A 91 19.05 3.54 6.97
N ARG A 92 19.57 3.80 5.77
CA ARG A 92 19.52 5.14 5.15
C ARG A 92 18.10 5.60 4.89
N GLU A 93 17.25 4.71 4.39
CA GLU A 93 15.84 4.98 4.14
C GLU A 93 15.08 5.23 5.46
N ILE A 94 15.31 4.39 6.47
CA ILE A 94 14.70 4.56 7.80
C ILE A 94 15.09 5.91 8.42
N ARG A 95 16.34 6.32 8.31
CA ARG A 95 16.81 7.62 8.82
C ARG A 95 16.12 8.78 8.12
N LYS A 96 15.99 8.74 6.81
CA LYS A 96 15.28 9.77 6.02
C LYS A 96 13.80 9.85 6.43
N ILE A 97 13.15 8.72 6.53
CA ILE A 97 11.74 8.62 6.97
C ILE A 97 11.60 9.20 8.37
N GLN A 98 12.45 8.79 9.30
CA GLN A 98 12.41 9.24 10.69
C GLN A 98 12.60 10.75 10.81
N GLN A 99 13.53 11.33 10.06
CA GLN A 99 13.76 12.78 10.05
C GLN A 99 12.55 13.54 9.53
N THR A 100 11.94 13.04 8.45
CA THR A 100 10.77 13.70 7.84
C THR A 100 9.55 13.61 8.74
N VAL A 101 9.31 12.46 9.36
CA VAL A 101 8.14 12.23 10.22
C VAL A 101 8.22 13.01 11.54
N LYS A 102 9.40 13.42 11.97
CA LYS A 102 9.55 14.34 13.12
C LYS A 102 8.92 15.71 12.89
N GLN A 103 8.77 16.12 11.64
CA GLN A 103 8.10 17.38 11.31
C GLN A 103 6.59 17.22 11.46
N PRO A 104 5.89 18.21 12.07
CA PRO A 104 4.44 18.14 12.23
C PRO A 104 3.69 18.02 10.92
N GLY A 105 2.65 17.20 10.90
CA GLY A 105 1.77 17.04 9.75
C GLY A 105 2.22 15.99 8.74
N PHE A 106 3.40 15.41 8.89
CA PHE A 106 3.86 14.31 8.04
C PHE A 106 3.54 12.95 8.66
N SER A 107 3.15 12.02 7.82
CA SER A 107 2.89 10.63 8.20
C SER A 107 3.42 9.71 7.12
N ILE A 108 3.36 8.42 7.36
CA ILE A 108 3.76 7.39 6.41
C ILE A 108 2.52 6.58 6.07
N VAL A 109 2.17 6.49 4.78
CA VAL A 109 1.02 5.73 4.33
C VAL A 109 1.44 4.69 3.30
N PRO A 110 0.89 3.47 3.36
CA PRO A 110 1.11 2.49 2.32
C PRO A 110 0.28 2.84 1.09
N THR A 111 0.86 2.64 -0.09
CA THR A 111 0.21 2.94 -1.37
C THR A 111 -0.12 1.70 -2.18
N LEU A 112 0.74 0.69 -2.13
CA LEU A 112 0.59 -0.53 -2.90
C LEU A 112 1.18 -1.73 -2.17
N LEU A 113 0.40 -2.80 -2.07
CA LEU A 113 0.85 -4.12 -1.63
C LEU A 113 0.89 -5.05 -2.84
N TYR A 114 2.03 -5.67 -3.10
CA TYR A 114 2.18 -6.56 -4.25
C TYR A 114 3.14 -7.72 -3.96
N ILE A 115 3.07 -8.73 -4.82
CA ILE A 115 4.01 -9.85 -4.81
C ILE A 115 4.98 -9.63 -5.98
N ASN A 116 6.27 -9.64 -5.69
CA ASN A 116 7.30 -9.46 -6.70
C ASN A 116 7.56 -10.75 -7.50
N GLU A 117 8.46 -10.69 -8.49
CA GLU A 117 8.82 -11.82 -9.34
C GLU A 117 9.38 -13.02 -8.56
N ASN A 118 10.02 -12.76 -7.43
CA ASN A 118 10.58 -13.80 -6.55
C ASN A 118 9.54 -14.38 -5.57
N GLY A 119 8.29 -13.97 -5.66
CA GLY A 119 7.22 -14.44 -4.79
C GLY A 119 7.20 -13.79 -3.41
N LEU A 120 7.95 -12.70 -3.20
CA LEU A 120 7.99 -11.96 -1.94
C LEU A 120 6.97 -10.84 -1.93
N ALA A 121 6.29 -10.67 -0.81
CA ALA A 121 5.40 -9.53 -0.61
C ALA A 121 6.21 -8.26 -0.38
N LYS A 122 5.86 -7.21 -1.11
CA LYS A 122 6.43 -5.88 -0.99
C LYS A 122 5.34 -4.87 -0.73
N LEU A 123 5.66 -3.87 0.07
CA LEU A 123 4.76 -2.77 0.38
C LEU A 123 5.42 -1.46 -0.02
N ASP A 124 4.82 -0.77 -0.97
CA ASP A 124 5.21 0.61 -1.28
C ASP A 124 4.59 1.55 -0.27
N ILE A 125 5.41 2.37 0.32
CA ILE A 125 5.02 3.38 1.30
C ILE A 125 5.47 4.75 0.83
N SER A 126 4.75 5.78 1.22
CA SER A 126 5.08 7.17 0.88
C SER A 126 5.02 8.05 2.11
N ILE A 127 5.91 9.02 2.16
CA ILE A 127 5.77 10.13 3.09
C ILE A 127 4.57 10.96 2.63
N ALA A 128 3.67 11.25 3.53
CA ALA A 128 2.39 11.86 3.22
C ALA A 128 2.08 13.03 4.16
N ARG A 129 1.39 14.02 3.61
CA ARG A 129 0.83 15.13 4.36
C ARG A 129 -0.67 15.21 4.09
N GLY A 130 -1.47 15.33 5.13
CA GLY A 130 -2.92 15.44 5.00
C GLY A 130 -3.32 16.64 4.14
N LYS A 131 -4.19 16.42 3.16
CA LYS A 131 -4.76 17.50 2.34
C LYS A 131 -5.79 18.28 3.14
N LYS A 132 -5.80 19.60 2.94
CA LYS A 132 -6.89 20.44 3.42
C LYS A 132 -8.16 20.15 2.61
N GLU A 133 -9.32 20.43 3.16
CA GLU A 133 -10.60 20.11 2.53
C GLU A 133 -10.75 20.69 1.12
N TYR A 134 -10.28 21.92 0.89
CA TYR A 134 -10.33 22.52 -0.45
C TYR A 134 -9.44 21.80 -1.46
N ASP A 135 -8.29 21.27 -1.06
CA ASP A 135 -7.41 20.46 -1.92
C ASP A 135 -8.07 19.16 -2.35
N LYS A 136 -8.84 18.56 -1.46
CA LYS A 136 -9.66 17.37 -1.76
C LYS A 136 -10.72 17.66 -2.78
N ARG A 137 -11.39 18.81 -2.68
CA ARG A 137 -12.40 19.28 -3.66
C ARG A 137 -11.79 19.48 -5.03
N GLU A 138 -10.62 20.12 -5.13
CA GLU A 138 -9.90 20.29 -6.39
C GLU A 138 -9.53 18.95 -7.03
N THR A 139 -9.03 17.99 -6.24
CA THR A 139 -8.71 16.65 -6.72
C THR A 139 -9.93 15.93 -7.28
N MET A 140 -11.08 16.04 -6.63
CA MET A 140 -12.34 15.49 -7.12
C MET A 140 -12.79 16.16 -8.43
N LYS A 141 -12.68 17.47 -8.51
CA LYS A 141 -13.01 18.24 -9.72
C LYS A 141 -12.15 17.84 -10.91
N GLU A 142 -10.84 17.73 -10.70
CA GLU A 142 -9.90 17.27 -11.74
C GLU A 142 -10.23 15.87 -12.26
N LYS A 143 -10.58 14.96 -11.34
CA LYS A 143 -10.99 13.60 -11.72
C LYS A 143 -12.27 13.59 -12.53
N GLU A 144 -13.24 14.40 -12.16
CA GLU A 144 -14.50 14.49 -12.87
C GLU A 144 -14.32 15.13 -14.26
N ASP A 145 -13.55 16.21 -14.36
CA ASP A 145 -13.21 16.85 -15.62
C ASP A 145 -12.50 15.88 -16.56
N ARG A 146 -11.56 15.09 -16.03
CA ARG A 146 -10.86 14.06 -16.81
C ARG A 146 -11.80 12.97 -17.31
N ARG A 147 -12.74 12.51 -16.49
CA ARG A 147 -13.77 11.54 -16.88
C ARG A 147 -14.68 12.09 -17.98
N GLN A 148 -15.08 13.37 -17.88
CA GLN A 148 -15.91 14.02 -18.89
C GLN A 148 -15.15 14.15 -20.20
N MET A 149 -13.87 14.52 -20.18
CA MET A 149 -13.03 14.57 -21.37
C MET A 149 -12.91 13.19 -22.03
N ASP A 150 -12.66 12.14 -21.26
CA ASP A 150 -12.57 10.77 -21.77
C ASP A 150 -13.88 10.32 -22.42
N ARG A 151 -15.03 10.67 -21.83
CA ARG A 151 -16.35 10.38 -22.39
C ARG A 151 -16.59 11.14 -23.69
N ALA A 152 -16.22 12.41 -23.75
CA ALA A 152 -16.33 13.22 -24.96
C ALA A 152 -15.47 12.66 -26.08
N PHE A 153 -14.24 12.22 -25.77
CA PHE A 153 -13.34 11.57 -26.72
C PHE A 153 -13.92 10.27 -27.28
N LYS A 154 -14.55 9.46 -26.44
CA LYS A 154 -15.18 8.20 -26.86
C LYS A 154 -16.47 8.40 -27.67
N LYS A 155 -17.17 9.51 -27.48
CA LYS A 155 -18.40 9.85 -28.21
C LYS A 155 -18.17 10.63 -29.49
N GLY A 156 -16.96 11.07 -29.75
CA GLY A 156 -16.59 11.91 -30.87
C GLY A 156 -16.62 11.24 -32.25
N TYR A 157 -17.03 10.01 -32.33
CA TYR A 157 -17.21 9.26 -33.59
C TYR A 157 -18.24 8.20 -33.45
#